data_f2aedfb60f3b860fccd6022e734d7ef4
#
_entry.id   f2aedfb60f3b860fccd6022e734d7ef4
#
_cell.length_a   1.000
_cell.length_b   1.000
_cell.length_c   1.000
_cell.angle_alpha   90.00
_cell.angle_beta   90.00
_cell.angle_gamma   90.00
#
_symmetry.space_group_name_H-M   'P 1'
#
loop_
_entity.id
_entity.type
_entity.pdbx_description
1 polymer ?
#
loop_
_entity_poly.entity_id
_entity_poly.type
_entity_poly.pdbx_seq_one_letter_code
_entity_poly.pdbx_strand_id
1 'polypeptide(L)'
;HLWAPDVYQGASAPITFFLSTISKVAMIAIVIRSFYGLTGGQLPSYAVYTPLLVVAILSMVIGNLLALKQENLKRLLAYSSIAHMGYLLTVVFAWHEQSLVSSEQVVFTYSVGYVAASAGLFTFISWYEREGQSLDLSIFDGMFWRNRQQALLILICVLSLAGIPLTFGFIGKFYLMSFATENHQWWLVSGIIVGSGISLVYYLPIIFRLFSREKQTES
;
A
#
# COMPACT_ATOMS: atom_id res chain seq x y z
N HIS A 1 0.04 9.90 -10.77
CA HIS A 1 0.95 9.25 -9.80
C HIS A 1 2.38 9.02 -10.32
N LEU A 2 2.67 9.27 -11.61
CA LEU A 2 4.00 9.00 -12.21
C LEU A 2 5.15 9.80 -11.55
N TRP A 3 4.86 10.93 -10.95
CA TRP A 3 5.82 11.78 -10.23
C TRP A 3 6.24 11.21 -8.85
N ALA A 4 5.42 10.34 -8.26
CA ALA A 4 5.59 9.92 -6.88
C ALA A 4 6.93 9.21 -6.58
N PRO A 5 7.45 8.30 -7.42
CA PRO A 5 8.71 7.61 -7.14
C PRO A 5 9.91 8.54 -7.06
N ASP A 6 9.97 9.54 -7.94
CA ASP A 6 11.09 10.49 -7.98
C ASP A 6 11.03 11.47 -6.80
N VAL A 7 9.83 11.96 -6.46
CA VAL A 7 9.63 12.82 -5.30
C VAL A 7 9.92 12.06 -3.99
N TYR A 8 9.49 10.80 -3.88
CA TYR A 8 9.74 10.02 -2.65
C TYR A 8 11.22 9.72 -2.46
N GLN A 9 11.94 9.47 -3.55
CA GLN A 9 13.38 9.24 -3.49
C GLN A 9 14.14 10.50 -3.04
N GLY A 10 13.75 11.69 -3.53
CA GLY A 10 14.42 12.96 -3.25
C GLY A 10 14.00 13.65 -1.95
N ALA A 11 12.78 13.39 -1.46
CA ALA A 11 12.29 14.02 -0.23
C ALA A 11 12.77 13.28 1.03
N SER A 12 12.83 13.97 2.17
CA SER A 12 13.13 13.32 3.46
C SER A 12 12.03 12.34 3.88
N ALA A 13 12.37 11.32 4.66
CA ALA A 13 11.44 10.28 5.07
C ALA A 13 10.15 10.79 5.74
N PRO A 14 10.17 11.80 6.65
CA PRO A 14 8.94 12.33 7.23
C PRO A 14 7.99 12.99 6.21
N ILE A 15 8.55 13.73 5.24
CA ILE A 15 7.76 14.36 4.16
C ILE A 15 7.17 13.26 3.26
N THR A 16 7.97 12.26 2.92
CA THR A 16 7.52 11.12 2.11
C THR A 16 6.41 10.34 2.82
N PHE A 17 6.53 10.11 4.12
CA PHE A 17 5.47 9.49 4.93
C PHE A 17 4.16 10.29 4.85
N PHE A 18 4.22 11.60 5.06
CA PHE A 18 3.03 12.46 4.96
C PHE A 18 2.36 12.37 3.58
N LEU A 19 3.16 12.48 2.52
CA LEU A 19 2.67 12.40 1.13
C LEU A 19 2.12 11.02 0.77
N SER A 20 2.72 9.95 1.28
CA SER A 20 2.29 8.58 0.98
C SER A 20 1.03 8.16 1.71
N THR A 21 0.74 8.73 2.88
CA THR A 21 -0.31 8.28 3.79
C THR A 21 -1.39 9.33 4.01
N ILE A 22 -1.14 10.34 4.82
CA ILE A 22 -2.14 11.31 5.28
C ILE A 22 -2.78 12.05 4.10
N SER A 23 -1.97 12.53 3.17
CA SER A 23 -2.44 13.21 1.97
C SER A 23 -3.38 12.34 1.14
N LYS A 24 -3.08 11.04 1.00
CA LYS A 24 -3.89 10.10 0.22
C LYS A 24 -5.19 9.71 0.90
N VAL A 25 -5.16 9.46 2.21
CA VAL A 25 -6.37 9.18 2.99
C VAL A 25 -7.32 10.37 2.95
N ALA A 26 -6.79 11.59 3.11
CA ALA A 26 -7.59 12.81 2.99
C ALA A 26 -8.21 12.95 1.60
N MET A 27 -7.44 12.68 0.53
CA MET A 27 -7.93 12.73 -0.84
C MET A 27 -9.07 11.74 -1.10
N ILE A 28 -8.95 10.50 -0.62
CA ILE A 28 -10.01 9.49 -0.74
C ILE A 28 -11.26 9.92 0.01
N ALA A 29 -11.12 10.47 1.22
CA ALA A 29 -12.27 10.98 1.99
C ALA A 29 -13.00 12.10 1.23
N ILE A 30 -12.24 13.03 0.63
CA ILE A 30 -12.80 14.10 -0.20
C ILE A 30 -13.52 13.53 -1.43
N VAL A 31 -12.90 12.57 -2.14
CA VAL A 31 -13.49 11.93 -3.32
C VAL A 31 -14.80 11.27 -2.94
N ILE A 32 -14.83 10.43 -1.92
CA ILE A 32 -16.05 9.74 -1.46
C ILE A 32 -17.14 10.76 -1.10
N ARG A 33 -16.80 11.78 -0.31
CA ARG A 33 -17.77 12.80 0.12
C ARG A 33 -18.30 13.63 -1.04
N SER A 34 -17.45 13.97 -2.01
CA SER A 34 -17.85 14.71 -3.21
C SER A 34 -18.79 13.89 -4.09
N PHE A 35 -18.47 12.62 -4.31
CA PHE A 35 -19.36 11.74 -5.07
C PHE A 35 -20.71 11.57 -4.38
N TYR A 36 -20.70 11.31 -3.07
CA TYR A 36 -21.94 11.18 -2.30
C TYR A 36 -22.79 12.45 -2.34
N GLY A 37 -22.16 13.61 -2.15
CA GLY A 37 -22.85 14.91 -2.19
C GLY A 37 -23.41 15.28 -3.58
N LEU A 38 -22.68 14.94 -4.65
CA LEU A 38 -23.08 15.28 -6.02
C LEU A 38 -24.15 14.32 -6.60
N THR A 39 -24.13 13.07 -6.17
CA THR A 39 -25.01 12.03 -6.74
C THR A 39 -26.23 11.73 -5.87
N GLY A 40 -26.33 12.34 -4.68
CA GLY A 40 -27.41 12.03 -3.72
C GLY A 40 -27.43 10.57 -3.29
N GLY A 41 -26.26 9.92 -3.25
CA GLY A 41 -26.12 8.50 -2.91
C GLY A 41 -26.30 7.53 -4.09
N GLN A 42 -26.52 8.03 -5.31
CA GLN A 42 -26.58 7.18 -6.51
C GLN A 42 -25.17 6.94 -7.08
N LEU A 43 -25.01 5.84 -7.82
CA LEU A 43 -23.77 5.60 -8.55
C LEU A 43 -23.51 6.73 -9.56
N PRO A 44 -22.23 7.16 -9.73
CA PRO A 44 -21.87 8.15 -10.73
C PRO A 44 -22.32 7.73 -12.13
N SER A 45 -22.57 8.74 -13.00
CA SER A 45 -22.87 8.45 -14.40
C SER A 45 -21.76 7.61 -15.04
N TYR A 46 -22.08 6.78 -16.03
CA TYR A 46 -21.12 5.93 -16.73
C TYR A 46 -19.90 6.72 -17.26
N ALA A 47 -20.09 7.98 -17.62
CA ALA A 47 -19.03 8.85 -18.10
C ALA A 47 -17.93 9.12 -17.04
N VAL A 48 -18.27 9.11 -15.76
CA VAL A 48 -17.33 9.31 -14.65
C VAL A 48 -16.90 7.99 -14.05
N TYR A 49 -17.83 7.03 -13.95
CA TYR A 49 -17.57 5.71 -13.39
C TYR A 49 -16.47 4.96 -14.14
N THR A 50 -16.59 4.84 -15.47
CA THR A 50 -15.67 4.03 -16.28
C THR A 50 -14.21 4.51 -16.23
N PRO A 51 -13.88 5.82 -16.41
CA PRO A 51 -12.50 6.29 -16.30
C PRO A 51 -11.90 6.06 -14.92
N LEU A 52 -12.65 6.28 -13.86
CA LEU A 52 -12.17 6.06 -12.50
C LEU A 52 -11.91 4.57 -12.21
N LEU A 53 -12.79 3.68 -12.68
CA LEU A 53 -12.61 2.24 -12.59
C LEU A 53 -11.31 1.79 -13.28
N VAL A 54 -11.08 2.28 -14.50
CA VAL A 54 -9.85 2.00 -15.25
C VAL A 54 -8.63 2.50 -14.48
N VAL A 55 -8.68 3.71 -13.94
CA VAL A 55 -7.57 4.29 -13.14
C VAL A 55 -7.33 3.45 -11.88
N ALA A 56 -8.37 2.98 -11.19
CA ALA A 56 -8.22 2.14 -10.02
C ALA A 56 -7.49 0.82 -10.35
N ILE A 57 -7.98 0.10 -11.37
CA ILE A 57 -7.38 -1.18 -11.81
C ILE A 57 -5.94 -0.98 -12.31
N LEU A 58 -5.70 0.04 -13.15
CA LEU A 58 -4.35 0.34 -13.64
C LEU A 58 -3.41 0.69 -12.49
N SER A 59 -3.86 1.44 -11.50
CA SER A 59 -3.06 1.77 -10.31
C SER A 59 -2.69 0.53 -9.52
N MET A 60 -3.63 -0.42 -9.33
CA MET A 60 -3.37 -1.68 -8.64
C MET A 60 -2.34 -2.53 -9.39
N VAL A 61 -2.48 -2.66 -10.71
CA VAL A 61 -1.64 -3.58 -11.51
C VAL A 61 -0.30 -2.92 -11.81
N ILE A 62 -0.30 -1.73 -12.42
CA ILE A 62 0.93 -1.05 -12.86
C ILE A 62 1.78 -0.65 -11.66
N GLY A 63 1.16 -0.15 -10.57
CA GLY A 63 1.88 0.18 -9.35
C GLY A 63 2.66 -1.02 -8.80
N ASN A 64 2.01 -2.17 -8.69
CA ASN A 64 2.66 -3.39 -8.22
C ASN A 64 3.71 -3.94 -9.20
N LEU A 65 3.45 -3.91 -10.51
CA LEU A 65 4.42 -4.38 -11.52
C LEU A 65 5.69 -3.52 -11.55
N LEU A 66 5.56 -2.20 -11.42
CA LEU A 66 6.72 -1.31 -11.38
C LEU A 66 7.50 -1.41 -10.06
N ALA A 67 6.84 -1.76 -8.96
CA ALA A 67 7.49 -2.05 -7.69
C ALA A 67 8.46 -3.23 -7.77
N LEU A 68 8.15 -4.26 -8.59
CA LEU A 68 9.00 -5.46 -8.79
C LEU A 68 10.41 -5.15 -9.26
N LYS A 69 10.61 -4.04 -9.98
CA LYS A 69 11.90 -3.68 -10.59
C LYS A 69 12.71 -2.70 -9.72
N GLN A 70 12.21 -2.35 -8.54
CA GLN A 70 12.87 -1.34 -7.72
C GLN A 70 13.86 -1.97 -6.73
N GLU A 71 15.05 -1.42 -6.69
CA GLU A 71 16.10 -1.77 -5.72
C GLU A 71 16.15 -0.77 -4.56
N ASN A 72 15.69 0.47 -4.79
CA ASN A 72 15.62 1.49 -3.76
C ASN A 72 14.31 1.39 -2.97
N LEU A 73 14.42 1.32 -1.64
CA LEU A 73 13.27 1.13 -0.74
C LEU A 73 12.21 2.23 -0.86
N LYS A 74 12.62 3.50 -0.98
CA LYS A 74 11.66 4.61 -1.12
C LYS A 74 10.89 4.54 -2.44
N ARG A 75 11.56 4.18 -3.54
CA ARG A 75 10.90 3.99 -4.84
C ARG A 75 9.95 2.81 -4.82
N LEU A 76 10.36 1.69 -4.18
CA LEU A 76 9.50 0.53 -3.99
C LEU A 76 8.22 0.91 -3.22
N LEU A 77 8.36 1.61 -2.09
CA LEU A 77 7.23 2.09 -1.30
C LEU A 77 6.36 3.10 -2.05
N ALA A 78 6.94 3.92 -2.94
CA ALA A 78 6.19 4.84 -3.79
C ALA A 78 5.27 4.10 -4.75
N TYR A 79 5.79 3.10 -5.46
CA TYR A 79 4.98 2.29 -6.37
C TYR A 79 3.94 1.44 -5.63
N SER A 80 4.32 0.85 -4.50
CA SER A 80 3.36 0.19 -3.61
C SER A 80 2.25 1.15 -3.16
N SER A 81 2.58 2.39 -2.83
CA SER A 81 1.58 3.38 -2.42
C SER A 81 0.63 3.78 -3.55
N ILE A 82 1.05 3.68 -4.83
CA ILE A 82 0.16 3.84 -5.99
C ILE A 82 -0.84 2.68 -6.05
N ALA A 83 -0.39 1.45 -5.84
CA ALA A 83 -1.27 0.28 -5.79
C ALA A 83 -2.29 0.38 -4.63
N HIS A 84 -1.85 0.79 -3.44
CA HIS A 84 -2.72 1.00 -2.28
C HIS A 84 -3.79 2.06 -2.54
N MET A 85 -3.47 3.10 -3.32
CA MET A 85 -4.44 4.10 -3.76
C MET A 85 -5.50 3.49 -4.69
N GLY A 86 -5.08 2.60 -5.59
CA GLY A 86 -6.00 1.82 -6.43
C GLY A 86 -6.97 0.98 -5.59
N TYR A 87 -6.48 0.30 -4.55
CA TYR A 87 -7.34 -0.46 -3.63
C TYR A 87 -8.35 0.44 -2.92
N LEU A 88 -7.95 1.58 -2.38
CA LEU A 88 -8.86 2.51 -1.70
C LEU A 88 -9.92 3.10 -2.65
N LEU A 89 -9.58 3.32 -3.92
CA LEU A 89 -10.54 3.79 -4.91
C LEU A 89 -11.69 2.81 -5.15
N THR A 90 -11.54 1.51 -4.83
CA THR A 90 -12.64 0.54 -4.98
C THR A 90 -13.87 0.92 -4.18
N VAL A 91 -13.68 1.59 -3.04
CA VAL A 91 -14.79 1.99 -2.17
C VAL A 91 -15.73 2.99 -2.85
N VAL A 92 -15.21 3.80 -3.79
CA VAL A 92 -16.02 4.78 -4.53
C VAL A 92 -17.01 4.10 -5.47
N PHE A 93 -16.71 2.86 -5.92
CA PHE A 93 -17.52 2.14 -6.92
C PHE A 93 -18.51 1.13 -6.34
N ALA A 94 -18.34 0.80 -5.07
CA ALA A 94 -19.11 -0.24 -4.43
C ALA A 94 -20.10 0.34 -3.39
N TRP A 95 -20.48 1.60 -3.56
CA TRP A 95 -21.42 2.26 -2.64
C TRP A 95 -22.83 1.69 -2.79
N HIS A 96 -23.32 1.04 -1.73
CA HIS A 96 -24.71 0.62 -1.62
C HIS A 96 -25.19 0.81 -0.19
N GLU A 97 -26.37 1.40 0.01
CA GLU A 97 -26.92 1.68 1.35
C GLU A 97 -27.20 0.41 2.18
N GLN A 98 -27.25 -0.75 1.55
CA GLN A 98 -27.56 -2.04 2.17
C GLN A 98 -26.37 -2.96 2.36
N SER A 99 -25.14 -2.47 2.19
CA SER A 99 -23.94 -3.29 2.44
C SER A 99 -23.79 -3.63 3.92
N LEU A 100 -23.42 -4.88 4.26
CA LEU A 100 -23.16 -5.34 5.63
C LEU A 100 -22.05 -4.55 6.30
N VAL A 101 -21.09 -4.03 5.52
CA VAL A 101 -20.00 -3.19 5.99
C VAL A 101 -20.12 -1.83 5.34
N SER A 102 -20.13 -0.76 6.12
CA SER A 102 -20.19 0.60 5.56
C SER A 102 -18.88 0.95 4.82
N SER A 103 -18.98 1.74 3.76
CA SER A 103 -17.82 2.24 3.03
C SER A 103 -16.83 2.97 3.92
N GLU A 104 -17.33 3.69 4.94
CA GLU A 104 -16.52 4.40 5.92
C GLU A 104 -15.70 3.44 6.78
N GLN A 105 -16.29 2.33 7.23
CA GLN A 105 -15.58 1.30 7.99
C GLN A 105 -14.48 0.64 7.16
N VAL A 106 -14.75 0.38 5.88
CA VAL A 106 -13.75 -0.20 4.96
C VAL A 106 -12.56 0.75 4.81
N VAL A 107 -12.82 2.04 4.50
CA VAL A 107 -11.76 3.04 4.34
C VAL A 107 -10.98 3.23 5.64
N PHE A 108 -11.68 3.33 6.78
CA PHE A 108 -11.04 3.51 8.08
C PHE A 108 -10.12 2.32 8.41
N THR A 109 -10.65 1.09 8.35
CA THR A 109 -9.88 -0.12 8.70
C THR A 109 -8.65 -0.28 7.80
N TYR A 110 -8.84 -0.08 6.48
CA TYR A 110 -7.73 -0.16 5.55
C TYR A 110 -6.68 0.92 5.80
N SER A 111 -7.12 2.16 5.99
CA SER A 111 -6.24 3.30 6.21
C SER A 111 -5.42 3.16 7.49
N VAL A 112 -6.02 2.69 8.58
CA VAL A 112 -5.31 2.44 9.85
C VAL A 112 -4.17 1.43 9.64
N GLY A 113 -4.44 0.29 8.99
CA GLY A 113 -3.42 -0.71 8.71
C GLY A 113 -2.29 -0.18 7.81
N TYR A 114 -2.66 0.56 6.77
CA TYR A 114 -1.71 1.15 5.82
C TYR A 114 -0.84 2.23 6.48
N VAL A 115 -1.43 3.16 7.23
CA VAL A 115 -0.71 4.25 7.91
C VAL A 115 0.22 3.68 8.98
N ALA A 116 -0.24 2.73 9.80
CA ALA A 116 0.58 2.11 10.84
C ALA A 116 1.81 1.38 10.27
N ALA A 117 1.62 0.55 9.23
CA ALA A 117 2.72 -0.15 8.58
C ALA A 117 3.69 0.82 7.89
N SER A 118 3.17 1.84 7.21
CA SER A 118 4.00 2.88 6.58
C SER A 118 4.78 3.69 7.61
N ALA A 119 4.16 4.06 8.74
CA ALA A 119 4.83 4.78 9.81
C ALA A 119 6.07 4.01 10.33
N GLY A 120 5.93 2.71 10.56
CA GLY A 120 7.05 1.87 10.98
C GLY A 120 8.20 1.86 9.98
N LEU A 121 7.90 1.67 8.68
CA LEU A 121 8.93 1.67 7.64
C LEU A 121 9.58 3.04 7.43
N PHE A 122 8.80 4.12 7.40
CA PHE A 122 9.37 5.47 7.22
C PHE A 122 10.14 5.95 8.46
N THR A 123 9.81 5.49 9.66
CA THR A 123 10.63 5.72 10.86
C THR A 123 12.00 5.04 10.72
N PHE A 124 12.02 3.79 10.25
CA PHE A 124 13.26 3.08 9.94
C PHE A 124 14.07 3.80 8.86
N ILE A 125 13.45 4.20 7.74
CA ILE A 125 14.10 4.95 6.66
C ILE A 125 14.70 6.26 7.20
N SER A 126 13.95 7.01 8.03
CA SER A 126 14.42 8.27 8.61
C SER A 126 15.67 8.10 9.46
N TRP A 127 15.80 6.99 10.16
CA TRP A 127 17.00 6.70 10.95
C TRP A 127 18.20 6.42 10.05
N TYR A 128 18.05 5.57 9.03
CA TYR A 128 19.12 5.26 8.08
C TYR A 128 19.56 6.46 7.24
N GLU A 129 18.63 7.35 6.88
CA GLU A 129 18.97 8.62 6.21
C GLU A 129 19.86 9.52 7.05
N ARG A 130 19.62 9.58 8.37
CA ARG A 130 20.45 10.39 9.29
C ARG A 130 21.88 9.84 9.41
N GLU A 131 22.06 8.55 9.24
CA GLU A 131 23.36 7.90 9.23
C GLU A 131 24.08 7.98 7.87
N GLY A 132 23.44 8.60 6.85
CA GLY A 132 24.01 8.75 5.51
C GLY A 132 24.14 7.45 4.73
N GLN A 133 23.38 6.42 5.10
CA GLN A 133 23.44 5.10 4.47
C GLN A 133 22.56 5.06 3.21
N SER A 134 22.94 4.21 2.23
CA SER A 134 22.10 3.95 1.06
C SER A 134 20.82 3.24 1.48
N LEU A 135 19.72 3.54 0.77
CA LEU A 135 18.42 2.93 1.02
C LEU A 135 18.11 1.79 0.03
N ASP A 136 19.15 1.05 -0.36
CA ASP A 136 18.99 -0.12 -1.21
C ASP A 136 18.50 -1.31 -0.40
N LEU A 137 17.84 -2.26 -1.04
CA LEU A 137 17.27 -3.43 -0.34
C LEU A 137 18.33 -4.30 0.35
N SER A 138 19.62 -4.12 0.04
CA SER A 138 20.74 -4.78 0.72
C SER A 138 20.86 -4.40 2.21
N ILE A 139 20.28 -3.27 2.63
CA ILE A 139 20.28 -2.89 4.07
C ILE A 139 19.61 -3.94 4.96
N PHE A 140 18.73 -4.74 4.39
CA PHE A 140 18.01 -5.78 5.11
C PHE A 140 18.81 -7.08 5.27
N ASP A 141 19.95 -7.23 4.57
CA ASP A 141 20.73 -8.47 4.59
C ASP A 141 21.26 -8.76 6.00
N GLY A 142 20.81 -9.88 6.57
CA GLY A 142 21.22 -10.33 7.90
C GLY A 142 20.78 -9.45 9.08
N MET A 143 19.86 -8.49 8.86
CA MET A 143 19.46 -7.55 9.90
C MET A 143 18.88 -8.23 11.14
N PHE A 144 18.21 -9.37 11.01
CA PHE A 144 17.68 -10.13 12.15
C PHE A 144 18.77 -10.55 13.14
N TRP A 145 19.98 -10.82 12.65
CA TRP A 145 21.12 -11.23 13.47
C TRP A 145 21.87 -10.05 14.09
N ARG A 146 21.84 -8.88 13.43
CA ARG A 146 22.47 -7.65 13.91
C ARG A 146 21.59 -6.86 14.88
N ASN A 147 20.30 -6.67 14.54
CA ASN A 147 19.33 -5.92 15.35
C ASN A 147 17.95 -6.54 15.23
N ARG A 148 17.67 -7.48 16.14
CA ARG A 148 16.44 -8.26 16.16
C ARG A 148 15.18 -7.40 16.29
N GLN A 149 15.23 -6.32 17.09
CA GLN A 149 14.06 -5.47 17.33
C GLN A 149 13.64 -4.72 16.05
N GLN A 150 14.61 -4.14 15.35
CA GLN A 150 14.34 -3.46 14.09
C GLN A 150 13.86 -4.43 13.02
N ALA A 151 14.49 -5.60 12.91
CA ALA A 151 14.10 -6.62 11.95
C ALA A 151 12.65 -7.11 12.19
N LEU A 152 12.24 -7.30 13.44
CA LEU A 152 10.87 -7.69 13.78
C LEU A 152 9.86 -6.58 13.45
N LEU A 153 10.19 -5.31 13.72
CA LEU A 153 9.36 -4.18 13.33
C LEU A 153 9.15 -4.13 11.82
N ILE A 154 10.23 -4.22 11.05
CA ILE A 154 10.18 -4.23 9.58
C ILE A 154 9.39 -5.42 9.08
N LEU A 155 9.61 -6.61 9.64
CA LEU A 155 8.89 -7.82 9.30
C LEU A 155 7.38 -7.62 9.44
N ILE A 156 6.90 -7.12 10.58
CA ILE A 156 5.48 -6.88 10.84
C ILE A 156 4.92 -5.84 9.84
N CYS A 157 5.65 -4.76 9.59
CA CYS A 157 5.21 -3.72 8.66
C CYS A 157 5.11 -4.24 7.22
N VAL A 158 6.11 -4.99 6.76
CA VAL A 158 6.16 -5.57 5.42
C VAL A 158 5.07 -6.62 5.23
N LEU A 159 4.85 -7.51 6.22
CA LEU A 159 3.76 -8.50 6.21
C LEU A 159 2.39 -7.80 6.14
N SER A 160 2.23 -6.68 6.85
CA SER A 160 1.00 -5.90 6.83
C SER A 160 0.76 -5.24 5.47
N LEU A 161 1.76 -4.62 4.84
CA LEU A 161 1.62 -4.04 3.50
C LEU A 161 1.37 -5.12 2.44
N ALA A 162 2.03 -6.25 2.54
CA ALA A 162 1.77 -7.40 1.68
C ALA A 162 0.33 -7.92 1.84
N GLY A 163 -0.25 -7.78 3.04
CA GLY A 163 -1.59 -8.27 3.36
C GLY A 163 -1.59 -9.76 3.64
N ILE A 164 -0.60 -10.24 4.39
CA ILE A 164 -0.55 -11.64 4.84
C ILE A 164 -1.51 -11.83 6.02
N PRO A 165 -2.24 -12.96 6.11
CA PRO A 165 -3.13 -13.27 7.22
C PRO A 165 -2.49 -12.99 8.59
N LEU A 166 -3.31 -12.60 9.57
CA LEU A 166 -2.92 -12.17 10.93
C LEU A 166 -2.38 -10.74 11.03
N THR A 167 -2.39 -9.97 9.94
CA THR A 167 -1.98 -8.55 9.95
C THR A 167 -3.17 -7.61 9.71
N PHE A 168 -3.05 -6.36 10.17
CA PHE A 168 -4.06 -5.34 9.90
C PHE A 168 -4.25 -5.05 8.41
N GLY A 169 -3.17 -5.14 7.61
CA GLY A 169 -3.26 -4.97 6.16
C GLY A 169 -4.09 -6.04 5.48
N PHE A 170 -4.05 -7.28 5.96
CA PHE A 170 -4.93 -8.35 5.49
C PHE A 170 -6.40 -8.04 5.80
N ILE A 171 -6.70 -7.63 7.04
CA ILE A 171 -8.08 -7.29 7.45
C ILE A 171 -8.63 -6.19 6.54
N GLY A 172 -7.86 -5.14 6.28
CA GLY A 172 -8.27 -4.06 5.38
C GLY A 172 -8.54 -4.54 3.94
N LYS A 173 -7.64 -5.36 3.37
CA LYS A 173 -7.85 -5.94 2.02
C LYS A 173 -9.03 -6.89 1.97
N PHE A 174 -9.25 -7.66 3.03
CA PHE A 174 -10.38 -8.57 3.14
C PHE A 174 -11.71 -7.80 3.14
N TYR A 175 -11.81 -6.72 3.93
CA TYR A 175 -13.00 -5.86 3.92
C TYR A 175 -13.23 -5.21 2.55
N LEU A 176 -12.19 -4.73 1.87
CA LEU A 176 -12.31 -4.21 0.51
C LEU A 176 -12.83 -5.27 -0.46
N MET A 177 -12.33 -6.49 -0.36
CA MET A 177 -12.75 -7.59 -1.23
C MET A 177 -14.19 -8.01 -0.96
N SER A 178 -14.59 -8.14 0.32
CA SER A 178 -15.97 -8.44 0.71
C SER A 178 -16.91 -7.36 0.19
N PHE A 179 -16.57 -6.10 0.41
CA PHE A 179 -17.35 -4.96 -0.04
C PHE A 179 -17.52 -4.91 -1.57
N ALA A 180 -16.44 -5.16 -2.33
CA ALA A 180 -16.51 -5.23 -3.79
C ALA A 180 -17.34 -6.43 -4.28
N THR A 181 -17.28 -7.56 -3.57
CA THR A 181 -18.06 -8.77 -3.89
C THR A 181 -19.54 -8.58 -3.63
N GLU A 182 -19.92 -8.01 -2.50
CA GLU A 182 -21.33 -7.68 -2.17
C GLU A 182 -21.96 -6.76 -3.22
N ASN A 183 -21.18 -5.85 -3.78
CA ASN A 183 -21.63 -4.92 -4.82
C ASN A 183 -21.44 -5.45 -6.25
N HIS A 184 -21.16 -6.74 -6.42
CA HIS A 184 -20.99 -7.40 -7.72
C HIS A 184 -19.89 -6.77 -8.62
N GLN A 185 -18.88 -6.12 -8.02
CA GLN A 185 -17.79 -5.46 -8.74
C GLN A 185 -16.63 -6.43 -9.02
N TRP A 186 -16.87 -7.46 -9.82
CA TRP A 186 -15.93 -8.56 -10.08
C TRP A 186 -14.58 -8.12 -10.67
N TRP A 187 -14.58 -7.05 -11.47
CA TRP A 187 -13.34 -6.48 -12.02
C TRP A 187 -12.44 -5.90 -10.92
N LEU A 188 -13.02 -5.27 -9.90
CA LEU A 188 -12.28 -4.75 -8.75
C LEU A 188 -11.79 -5.89 -7.86
N VAL A 189 -12.61 -6.91 -7.63
CA VAL A 189 -12.21 -8.13 -6.89
C VAL A 189 -11.00 -8.78 -7.56
N SER A 190 -11.04 -8.98 -8.89
CA SER A 190 -9.92 -9.54 -9.63
C SER A 190 -8.68 -8.65 -9.55
N GLY A 191 -8.83 -7.32 -9.65
CA GLY A 191 -7.75 -6.36 -9.48
C GLY A 191 -7.08 -6.43 -8.10
N ILE A 192 -7.88 -6.58 -7.03
CA ILE A 192 -7.37 -6.73 -5.66
C ILE A 192 -6.58 -8.05 -5.52
N ILE A 193 -7.11 -9.16 -6.03
CA ILE A 193 -6.46 -10.47 -5.95
C ILE A 193 -5.14 -10.46 -6.71
N VAL A 194 -5.15 -10.04 -7.98
CA VAL A 194 -3.96 -9.99 -8.83
C VAL A 194 -2.92 -9.02 -8.24
N GLY A 195 -3.34 -7.82 -7.87
CA GLY A 195 -2.44 -6.83 -7.29
C GLY A 195 -1.83 -7.29 -5.96
N SER A 196 -2.61 -7.95 -5.10
CA SER A 196 -2.10 -8.53 -3.84
C SER A 196 -1.12 -9.67 -4.10
N GLY A 197 -1.38 -10.53 -5.10
CA GLY A 197 -0.46 -11.58 -5.51
C GLY A 197 0.89 -11.00 -5.98
N ILE A 198 0.87 -9.96 -6.82
CA ILE A 198 2.09 -9.30 -7.28
C ILE A 198 2.82 -8.63 -6.10
N SER A 199 2.08 -8.03 -5.15
CA SER A 199 2.71 -7.38 -3.99
C SER A 199 3.53 -8.35 -3.14
N LEU A 200 3.10 -9.60 -3.00
CA LEU A 200 3.86 -10.64 -2.31
C LEU A 200 5.24 -10.85 -2.95
N VAL A 201 5.33 -10.82 -4.27
CA VAL A 201 6.58 -11.12 -5.00
C VAL A 201 7.69 -10.13 -4.68
N TYR A 202 7.40 -8.85 -4.45
CA TYR A 202 8.45 -7.87 -4.11
C TYR A 202 8.62 -7.66 -2.60
N TYR A 203 7.64 -8.03 -1.77
CA TYR A 203 7.79 -7.96 -0.34
C TYR A 203 8.48 -9.19 0.27
N LEU A 204 8.26 -10.39 -0.29
CA LEU A 204 8.92 -11.61 0.18
C LEU A 204 10.46 -11.56 0.14
N PRO A 205 11.11 -11.03 -0.91
CA PRO A 205 12.56 -10.87 -0.92
C PRO A 205 13.10 -10.04 0.24
N ILE A 206 12.37 -8.99 0.68
CA ILE A 206 12.76 -8.19 1.86
C ILE A 206 12.78 -9.09 3.10
N ILE A 207 11.75 -9.92 3.27
CA ILE A 207 11.64 -10.85 4.40
C ILE A 207 12.79 -11.86 4.36
N PHE A 208 13.08 -12.46 3.22
CA PHE A 208 14.18 -13.42 3.08
C PHE A 208 15.54 -12.76 3.38
N ARG A 209 15.78 -11.54 2.93
CA ARG A 209 16.99 -10.78 3.23
C ARG A 209 17.17 -10.52 4.74
N LEU A 210 16.09 -10.23 5.47
CA LEU A 210 16.16 -10.05 6.93
C LEU A 210 16.77 -11.24 7.64
N PHE A 211 16.50 -12.48 7.19
CA PHE A 211 16.97 -13.71 7.79
C PHE A 211 18.20 -14.32 7.10
N SER A 212 18.68 -13.71 6.01
CA SER A 212 19.90 -14.20 5.33
C SER A 212 21.07 -14.18 6.32
N ARG A 213 21.90 -15.24 6.31
CA ARG A 213 23.18 -15.20 7.02
C ARG A 213 24.18 -14.49 6.09
N GLU A 214 24.83 -13.43 6.59
CA GLU A 214 26.02 -12.88 5.93
C GLU A 214 26.96 -14.05 5.64
N LYS A 215 27.29 -14.28 4.37
CA LYS A 215 28.45 -15.10 4.04
C LYS A 215 29.64 -14.37 4.65
N GLN A 216 30.20 -14.92 5.73
CA GLN A 216 31.52 -14.52 6.16
C GLN A 216 32.41 -14.71 4.94
N THR A 217 32.81 -13.63 4.31
CA THR A 217 33.94 -13.61 3.39
C THR A 217 35.13 -13.92 4.26
N GLU A 218 35.56 -15.19 4.24
CA GLU A 218 36.86 -15.60 4.72
C GLU A 218 37.87 -14.74 3.97
N SER A 219 38.48 -13.81 4.70
CA SER A 219 39.63 -13.01 4.29
C SER A 219 40.89 -13.84 4.41
#